data_ed53ac3233ca75ccbe9b6a16eed17bba
#
_entry.id   ed53ac3233ca75ccbe9b6a16eed17bba
#
_cell.length_a   1.000
_cell.length_b   1.000
_cell.length_c   1.000
_cell.angle_alpha   90.00
_cell.angle_beta   90.00
_cell.angle_gamma   90.00
#
_symmetry.space_group_name_H-M   'P 1'
#
loop_
_entity.id
_entity.type
_entity.pdbx_description
1 polymer ?
#
loop_
_entity_poly.entity_id
_entity_poly.type
_entity_poly.pdbx_seq_one_letter_code
_entity_poly.pdbx_strand_id
1 'polypeptide(L)'
;MQESLRQFKASIFQALSHPTRIAIVEQLRDGELSAGEIVERVGLEQANASQHFAVLRAKHIVTARKEGNQVFYSVRDPLLIAVLDIMRRYFQAHIGEAMSSLQEIDAEEKIGVK
;
A
#
# COMPACT_ATOMS: atom_id res chain seq x y z
N MET A 1 19.68 -19.47 3.19
CA MET A 1 18.55 -19.28 2.24
C MET A 1 17.27 -18.81 2.92
N GLN A 2 16.87 -19.42 4.03
CA GLN A 2 15.65 -18.98 4.74
C GLN A 2 15.79 -17.56 5.29
N GLU A 3 16.96 -17.21 5.79
CA GLU A 3 17.22 -15.85 6.30
C GLU A 3 17.13 -14.80 5.18
N SER A 4 17.73 -15.10 4.04
CA SER A 4 17.64 -14.21 2.88
C SER A 4 16.21 -14.04 2.41
N LEU A 5 15.41 -15.09 2.44
CA LEU A 5 14.00 -15.03 2.07
C LEU A 5 13.21 -14.17 3.07
N ARG A 6 13.49 -14.31 4.37
CA ARG A 6 12.85 -13.47 5.40
C ARG A 6 13.19 -12.01 5.20
N GLN A 7 14.44 -11.70 4.91
CA GLN A 7 14.85 -10.32 4.66
C GLN A 7 14.17 -9.76 3.42
N PHE A 8 14.04 -10.56 2.38
CA PHE A 8 13.33 -10.16 1.19
C PHE A 8 11.86 -9.86 1.48
N LYS A 9 11.17 -10.78 2.18
CA LYS A 9 9.78 -10.57 2.59
C LYS A 9 9.64 -9.29 3.39
N ALA A 10 10.53 -9.09 4.37
CA ALA A 10 10.49 -7.91 5.21
C ALA A 10 10.66 -6.64 4.39
N SER A 11 11.54 -6.64 3.39
CA SER A 11 11.75 -5.47 2.55
C SER A 11 10.52 -5.12 1.70
N ILE A 12 9.79 -6.15 1.23
CA ILE A 12 8.55 -5.95 0.49
C ILE A 12 7.46 -5.37 1.42
N PHE A 13 7.30 -5.97 2.61
CA PHE A 13 6.34 -5.44 3.57
C PHE A 13 6.69 -4.02 4.00
N GLN A 14 7.98 -3.72 4.16
CA GLN A 14 8.42 -2.36 4.49
C GLN A 14 8.04 -1.36 3.40
N ALA A 15 8.23 -1.74 2.13
CA ALA A 15 7.82 -0.89 1.01
C ALA A 15 6.31 -0.66 1.00
N LEU A 16 5.52 -1.64 1.46
CA LEU A 16 4.07 -1.57 1.52
C LEU A 16 3.55 -1.02 2.86
N SER A 17 4.42 -0.68 3.79
CA SER A 17 4.02 -0.21 5.13
C SER A 17 3.60 1.27 5.15
N HIS A 18 3.23 1.81 4.02
CA HIS A 18 2.76 3.18 3.88
C HIS A 18 1.39 3.17 3.22
N PRO A 19 0.35 3.76 3.85
CA PRO A 19 -1.01 3.71 3.30
C PRO A 19 -1.10 4.18 1.86
N THR A 20 -0.35 5.21 1.50
CA THR A 20 -0.34 5.74 0.14
C THR A 20 0.18 4.71 -0.85
N ARG A 21 1.25 4.00 -0.49
CA ARG A 21 1.82 2.99 -1.39
C ARG A 21 0.89 1.79 -1.56
N ILE A 22 0.19 1.39 -0.51
CA ILE A 22 -0.84 0.37 -0.62
C ILE A 22 -1.94 0.84 -1.56
N ALA A 23 -2.40 2.08 -1.41
CA ALA A 23 -3.44 2.64 -2.27
C ALA A 23 -3.02 2.66 -3.74
N ILE A 24 -1.76 3.01 -4.02
CA ILE A 24 -1.23 2.99 -5.39
C ILE A 24 -1.33 1.58 -5.99
N VAL A 25 -0.85 0.57 -5.26
CA VAL A 25 -0.87 -0.81 -5.75
C VAL A 25 -2.30 -1.28 -5.99
N GLU A 26 -3.20 -0.95 -5.08
CA GLU A 26 -4.61 -1.31 -5.22
C GLU A 26 -5.26 -0.70 -6.47
N GLN A 27 -4.87 0.50 -6.85
CA GLN A 27 -5.38 1.11 -8.07
C GLN A 27 -4.95 0.37 -9.33
N LEU A 28 -3.86 -0.37 -9.27
CA LEU A 28 -3.33 -1.11 -10.41
C LEU A 28 -3.94 -2.51 -10.56
N ARG A 29 -4.94 -2.82 -9.75
CA ARG A 29 -5.60 -4.13 -9.75
C ARG A 29 -6.06 -4.57 -11.14
N ASP A 30 -6.67 -3.66 -11.88
CA ASP A 30 -7.31 -3.99 -13.15
C ASP A 30 -6.42 -3.71 -14.36
N GLY A 31 -5.19 -3.29 -14.13
CA GLY A 31 -4.24 -3.09 -15.20
C GLY A 31 -3.45 -1.80 -15.06
N GLU A 32 -2.71 -1.51 -16.11
CA GLU A 32 -1.80 -0.39 -16.20
C GLU A 32 -2.54 0.95 -16.12
N LEU A 33 -1.97 1.89 -15.37
CA LEU A 33 -2.42 3.27 -15.29
C LEU A 33 -1.23 4.22 -15.45
N SER A 34 -1.50 5.40 -15.98
CA SER A 34 -0.48 6.44 -16.01
C SER A 34 -0.23 7.01 -14.61
N ALA A 35 0.95 7.56 -14.41
CA ALA A 35 1.27 8.23 -13.15
C ALA A 35 0.22 9.31 -12.80
N GLY A 36 -0.19 10.10 -13.80
CA GLY A 36 -1.20 11.13 -13.59
C GLY A 36 -2.55 10.58 -13.13
N GLU A 37 -2.98 9.47 -13.73
CA GLU A 37 -4.22 8.82 -13.33
C GLU A 37 -4.15 8.31 -11.90
N ILE A 38 -3.02 7.73 -11.51
CA ILE A 38 -2.81 7.23 -10.15
C ILE A 38 -2.84 8.40 -9.16
N VAL A 39 -2.11 9.47 -9.46
CA VAL A 39 -2.07 10.67 -8.60
C VAL A 39 -3.46 11.22 -8.37
N GLU A 40 -4.25 11.32 -9.44
CA GLU A 40 -5.62 11.81 -9.36
C GLU A 40 -6.52 10.90 -8.54
N ARG A 41 -6.49 9.59 -8.81
CA ARG A 41 -7.36 8.62 -8.13
C ARG A 41 -7.06 8.49 -6.65
N VAL A 42 -5.77 8.51 -6.28
CA VAL A 42 -5.36 8.37 -4.88
C VAL A 42 -5.43 9.72 -4.15
N GLY A 43 -5.39 10.83 -4.89
CA GLY A 43 -5.40 12.15 -4.29
C GLY A 43 -4.05 12.54 -3.73
N LEU A 44 -2.99 12.24 -4.48
CA LEU A 44 -1.61 12.52 -4.04
C LEU A 44 -1.17 13.92 -4.43
N GLU A 45 -0.26 14.47 -3.63
CA GLU A 45 0.52 15.62 -4.05
C GLU A 45 1.65 15.13 -4.97
N GLN A 46 1.82 15.79 -6.10
CA GLN A 46 2.84 15.39 -7.09
C GLN A 46 4.25 15.37 -6.49
N ALA A 47 4.53 16.27 -5.56
CA ALA A 47 5.83 16.33 -4.93
C ALA A 47 6.20 15.04 -4.19
N ASN A 48 5.20 14.35 -3.64
CA ASN A 48 5.42 13.12 -2.88
C ASN A 48 5.26 11.86 -3.73
N ALA A 49 4.53 11.96 -4.84
CA ALA A 49 4.21 10.81 -5.67
C ALA A 49 5.47 10.13 -6.21
N SER A 50 6.43 10.91 -6.68
CA SER A 50 7.67 10.39 -7.25
C SER A 50 8.43 9.49 -6.29
N GLN A 51 8.47 9.86 -5.00
CA GLN A 51 9.15 9.06 -3.98
C GLN A 51 8.46 7.72 -3.78
N HIS A 52 7.14 7.72 -3.74
CA HIS A 52 6.38 6.48 -3.57
C HIS A 52 6.55 5.55 -4.76
N PHE A 53 6.50 6.09 -5.97
CA PHE A 53 6.74 5.31 -7.18
C PHE A 53 8.16 4.74 -7.20
N ALA A 54 9.15 5.54 -6.79
CA ALA A 54 10.54 5.11 -6.76
C ALA A 54 10.75 3.94 -5.80
N VAL A 55 10.14 3.99 -4.61
CA VAL A 55 10.24 2.90 -3.63
C VAL A 55 9.61 1.62 -4.19
N LEU A 56 8.40 1.72 -4.74
CA LEU A 56 7.69 0.56 -5.28
C LEU A 56 8.45 -0.05 -6.46
N ARG A 57 9.03 0.78 -7.31
CA ARG A 57 9.80 0.32 -8.46
C ARG A 57 11.12 -0.32 -8.03
N ALA A 58 11.83 0.28 -7.06
CA ALA A 58 13.09 -0.25 -6.56
C ALA A 58 12.93 -1.65 -5.96
N LYS A 59 11.78 -1.94 -5.36
CA LYS A 59 11.48 -3.25 -4.80
C LYS A 59 10.79 -4.18 -5.80
N HIS A 60 10.71 -3.78 -7.04
CA HIS A 60 10.09 -4.57 -8.11
C HIS A 60 8.63 -4.94 -7.83
N ILE A 61 7.94 -4.13 -7.04
CA ILE A 61 6.51 -4.30 -6.78
C ILE A 61 5.72 -3.85 -8.01
N VAL A 62 6.17 -2.76 -8.62
CA VAL A 62 5.60 -2.27 -9.86
C VAL A 62 6.67 -2.20 -10.95
N THR A 63 6.22 -2.25 -12.19
CA THR A 63 7.04 -1.96 -13.37
C THR A 63 6.56 -0.66 -13.98
N ALA A 64 7.49 0.02 -14.66
CA ALA A 64 7.21 1.30 -15.29
C ALA A 64 7.53 1.22 -16.78
N ARG A 65 6.67 1.85 -17.57
CA ARG A 65 6.83 1.96 -19.02
C ARG A 65 6.66 3.42 -19.42
N LYS A 66 7.57 3.93 -20.22
CA LYS A 66 7.48 5.31 -20.69
C LYS A 66 6.90 5.33 -22.10
N GLU A 67 5.94 6.22 -22.31
CA GLU A 67 5.35 6.44 -23.61
C GLU A 67 5.13 7.95 -23.79
N GLY A 68 5.91 8.56 -24.69
CA GLY A 68 5.90 10.00 -24.83
C GLY A 68 6.33 10.69 -23.54
N ASN A 69 5.51 11.58 -23.04
CA ASN A 69 5.76 12.31 -21.79
C ASN A 69 5.15 11.63 -20.58
N GLN A 70 4.52 10.48 -20.77
CA GLN A 70 3.82 9.78 -19.70
C GLN A 70 4.58 8.53 -19.26
N VAL A 71 4.47 8.25 -17.98
CA VAL A 71 4.96 7.00 -17.39
C VAL A 71 3.75 6.19 -16.94
N PHE A 72 3.72 4.94 -17.35
CA PHE A 72 2.66 4.00 -17.00
C PHE A 72 3.21 2.96 -16.04
N TYR A 73 2.43 2.65 -15.02
CA TYR A 73 2.81 1.68 -13.99
C TYR A 73 1.86 0.49 -14.03
N SER A 74 2.40 -0.68 -13.74
CA SER A 74 1.61 -1.90 -13.56
C SER A 74 2.22 -2.72 -12.43
N VAL A 75 1.40 -3.54 -11.79
CA VAL A 75 1.90 -4.48 -10.78
C VAL A 75 2.69 -5.55 -11.50
N ARG A 76 3.89 -5.82 -11.01
CA ARG A 76 4.76 -6.80 -11.64
C ARG A 76 4.16 -8.20 -11.65
N ASP A 77 3.52 -8.59 -10.54
CA ASP A 77 2.96 -9.92 -10.38
C ASP A 77 1.59 -9.83 -9.70
N PRO A 78 0.54 -10.34 -10.35
CA PRO A 78 -0.80 -10.30 -9.74
C PRO A 78 -0.91 -11.03 -8.40
N LEU A 79 0.04 -11.89 -8.07
CA LEU A 79 0.07 -12.54 -6.76
C LEU A 79 0.14 -11.53 -5.62
N LEU A 80 0.74 -10.38 -5.85
CA LEU A 80 0.79 -9.34 -4.83
C LEU A 80 -0.60 -8.78 -4.52
N ILE A 81 -1.43 -8.61 -5.54
CA ILE A 81 -2.82 -8.20 -5.34
C ILE A 81 -3.56 -9.26 -4.53
N ALA A 82 -3.32 -10.55 -4.82
CA ALA A 82 -3.93 -11.63 -4.05
C ALA A 82 -3.53 -11.58 -2.58
N VAL A 83 -2.27 -11.26 -2.28
CA VAL A 83 -1.80 -11.09 -0.89
C VAL A 83 -2.54 -9.95 -0.21
N LEU A 84 -2.68 -8.82 -0.86
CA LEU A 84 -3.41 -7.68 -0.31
C LEU A 84 -4.88 -8.01 -0.09
N ASP A 85 -5.50 -8.78 -0.97
CA ASP A 85 -6.88 -9.22 -0.81
C ASP A 85 -7.04 -10.12 0.41
N ILE A 86 -6.10 -11.02 0.63
CA ILE A 86 -6.11 -11.91 1.80
C ILE A 86 -5.97 -11.08 3.08
N MET A 87 -5.06 -10.11 3.09
CA MET A 87 -4.90 -9.21 4.23
C MET A 87 -6.17 -8.40 4.47
N ARG A 88 -6.83 -7.97 3.41
CA ARG A 88 -8.10 -7.26 3.51
C ARG A 88 -9.16 -8.11 4.21
N ARG A 89 -9.27 -9.40 3.86
CA ARG A 89 -10.18 -10.33 4.52
C ARG A 89 -9.88 -10.47 6.00
N TYR A 90 -8.59 -10.57 6.32
CA TYR A 90 -8.15 -10.66 7.71
C TYR A 90 -8.59 -9.41 8.48
N PHE A 91 -8.35 -8.24 7.95
CA PHE A 91 -8.74 -6.99 8.60
C PHE A 91 -10.26 -6.86 8.71
N GLN A 92 -11.00 -7.25 7.68
CA GLN A 92 -12.46 -7.21 7.73
C GLN A 92 -13.01 -8.12 8.83
N ALA A 93 -12.39 -9.27 9.03
CA ALA A 93 -12.80 -10.20 10.08
C ALA A 93 -12.52 -9.67 11.50
N HIS A 94 -11.48 -8.85 11.66
CA HIS A 94 -11.01 -8.40 12.97
C HIS A 94 -11.18 -6.91 13.23
N ILE A 95 -11.66 -6.15 12.25
CA ILE A 95 -11.77 -4.69 12.39
C ILE A 95 -12.74 -4.30 13.51
N GLY A 96 -13.78 -5.11 13.75
CA GLY A 96 -14.72 -4.87 14.84
C GLY A 96 -14.02 -4.89 16.20
N GLU A 97 -13.11 -5.83 16.39
CA GLU A 97 -12.31 -5.92 17.62
C GLU A 97 -11.38 -4.73 17.77
N ALA A 98 -10.71 -4.36 16.69
CA ALA A 98 -9.80 -3.21 16.69
C ALA A 98 -10.56 -1.91 17.00
N MET A 99 -11.70 -1.71 16.37
CA MET A 99 -12.52 -0.52 16.62
C MET A 99 -13.05 -0.49 18.05
N SER A 100 -13.48 -1.63 18.57
CA SER A 100 -13.93 -1.72 19.97
C SER A 100 -12.81 -1.38 20.94
N SER A 101 -11.60 -1.91 20.69
CA SER A 101 -10.43 -1.60 21.52
C SER A 101 -10.09 -0.11 21.50
N LEU A 102 -10.15 0.53 20.34
CA LEU A 102 -9.92 1.96 20.24
C LEU A 102 -10.99 2.77 20.99
N GLN A 103 -12.23 2.35 20.91
CA GLN A 103 -13.32 3.01 21.63
C GLN A 103 -13.15 2.86 23.14
N GLU A 104 -12.71 1.71 23.61
CA GLU A 104 -12.43 1.48 25.01
C GLU A 104 -11.30 2.37 25.52
N ILE A 105 -10.22 2.50 24.74
CA ILE A 105 -9.10 3.38 25.07
C ILE A 105 -9.58 4.83 25.16
N ASP A 106 -10.35 5.29 24.18
CA ASP A 106 -10.93 6.64 24.20
C ASP A 106 -11.78 6.89 25.44
N ALA A 107 -12.62 5.91 25.80
CA ALA A 107 -13.47 6.01 26.96
C ALA A 107 -12.65 6.09 28.25
N GLU A 108 -11.60 5.29 28.37
CA GLU A 108 -10.68 5.33 29.50
C GLU A 108 -9.95 6.68 29.60
N GLU A 109 -9.48 7.20 28.46
CA GLU A 109 -8.83 8.49 28.43
C GLU A 109 -9.76 9.63 28.88
N LYS A 110 -11.00 9.60 28.42
CA LYS A 110 -11.99 10.60 28.82
C LYS A 110 -12.27 10.56 30.31
N ILE A 111 -12.31 9.37 30.89
CA ILE A 111 -12.49 9.20 32.31
C ILE A 111 -11.25 9.64 33.07
N GLY A 112 -10.06 9.33 32.53
CA GLY A 112 -8.79 9.61 33.19
C GLY A 112 -8.36 11.08 33.15
N VAL A 113 -8.96 11.90 32.32
CA VAL A 113 -8.59 13.32 32.10
C VAL A 113 -9.20 14.24 33.15
N LYS A 114 -9.72 13.74 34.16
CA LYS A 114 -10.22 14.62 35.24
C LYS A 114 -9.07 15.43 35.88
#